data_99898a58ae9f2a6f5986a69ee662cde8
#
_entry.id   99898a58ae9f2a6f5986a69ee662cde8
#
_cell.length_a   1.000
_cell.length_b   1.000
_cell.length_c   1.000
_cell.angle_alpha   90.00
_cell.angle_beta   90.00
_cell.angle_gamma   90.00
#
_symmetry.space_group_name_H-M   'P 1'
#
loop_
_entity.id
_entity.type
_entity.pdbx_description
1 polymer ?
#
loop_
_entity_poly.entity_id
_entity_poly.type
_entity_poly.pdbx_seq_one_letter_code
_entity_poly.pdbx_strand_id
1 'polypeptide(L)'
;MDVSAVKVIEGGIHETSALLEQKWDKIFYTGNSKVGRVILAAAAKHLTPVILELGGKCPVIVDSNINLTVAARRIISGKWGCNSGQTCVSPDYIITTKDYASKFVDALSSELEKFYGKDPVNSKDLSKIINSRHFERLTKLLDEEKVSSKIVIGGQRDKANLKITPTVILDAPQDSLILNEEIFGPLLPIIT
;
A
#
# COMPACT_ATOMS: atom_id res chain seq x y z
N MET A 1 23.72 -7.13 -24.04
CA MET A 1 23.13 -8.27 -23.28
C MET A 1 22.69 -9.32 -24.30
N ASP A 2 23.02 -10.56 -24.08
CA ASP A 2 22.55 -11.66 -24.94
C ASP A 2 21.05 -11.88 -24.69
N VAL A 3 20.20 -11.57 -25.65
CA VAL A 3 18.75 -11.69 -25.54
C VAL A 3 18.29 -13.15 -25.39
N SER A 4 19.11 -14.14 -25.77
CA SER A 4 18.80 -15.55 -25.57
C SER A 4 18.92 -15.98 -24.12
N ALA A 5 19.66 -15.23 -23.29
CA ALA A 5 19.84 -15.50 -21.88
C ALA A 5 18.71 -14.96 -20.98
N VAL A 6 17.74 -14.20 -21.55
CA VAL A 6 16.63 -13.61 -20.80
C VAL A 6 15.32 -13.99 -21.45
N LYS A 7 14.40 -14.54 -20.66
CA LYS A 7 13.03 -14.83 -21.09
C LYS A 7 12.03 -14.19 -20.14
N VAL A 8 11.02 -13.53 -20.72
CA VAL A 8 9.85 -13.00 -19.98
C VAL A 8 8.69 -13.96 -20.20
N ILE A 9 8.07 -14.36 -19.11
CA ILE A 9 6.86 -15.20 -19.13
C ILE A 9 5.76 -14.40 -18.44
N GLU A 10 4.75 -14.02 -19.21
CA GLU A 10 3.55 -13.38 -18.69
C GLU A 10 2.51 -14.44 -18.33
N GLY A 11 1.92 -14.31 -17.15
CA GLY A 11 0.91 -15.26 -16.71
C GLY A 11 0.47 -15.07 -15.27
N GLY A 12 -0.42 -15.95 -14.84
CA GLY A 12 -0.96 -15.97 -13.49
C GLY A 12 -0.48 -17.16 -12.67
N ILE A 13 -1.40 -17.71 -11.89
CA ILE A 13 -1.11 -18.85 -10.99
C ILE A 13 -0.69 -20.10 -11.77
N HIS A 14 -1.34 -20.37 -12.91
CA HIS A 14 -1.08 -21.56 -13.70
C HIS A 14 0.36 -21.59 -14.24
N GLU A 15 0.78 -20.51 -14.91
CA GLU A 15 2.12 -20.36 -15.49
C GLU A 15 3.19 -20.36 -14.40
N THR A 16 2.95 -19.64 -13.30
CA THR A 16 3.87 -19.63 -12.16
C THR A 16 4.01 -21.01 -11.54
N SER A 17 2.93 -21.77 -11.41
CA SER A 17 2.98 -23.14 -10.89
C SER A 17 3.80 -24.06 -11.80
N ALA A 18 3.63 -23.95 -13.11
CA ALA A 18 4.42 -24.72 -14.08
C ALA A 18 5.92 -24.37 -14.02
N LEU A 19 6.27 -23.10 -13.82
CA LEU A 19 7.65 -22.66 -13.62
C LEU A 19 8.25 -23.25 -12.33
N LEU A 20 7.47 -23.31 -11.26
CA LEU A 20 7.92 -23.84 -9.96
C LEU A 20 8.14 -25.36 -9.96
N GLU A 21 7.62 -26.10 -10.94
CA GLU A 21 7.94 -27.52 -11.14
C GLU A 21 9.32 -27.74 -11.79
N GLN A 22 9.92 -26.69 -12.36
CA GLN A 22 11.25 -26.78 -12.98
C GLN A 22 12.35 -26.67 -11.93
N LYS A 23 13.51 -27.27 -12.23
CA LYS A 23 14.70 -27.15 -11.41
C LYS A 23 15.43 -25.84 -11.74
N TRP A 24 15.41 -24.91 -10.80
CA TRP A 24 16.11 -23.62 -10.87
C TRP A 24 17.35 -23.63 -10.00
N ASP A 25 18.37 -22.87 -10.37
CA ASP A 25 19.56 -22.65 -9.54
C ASP A 25 19.27 -21.69 -8.38
N LYS A 26 18.37 -20.76 -8.57
CA LYS A 26 17.91 -19.79 -7.56
C LYS A 26 16.56 -19.19 -7.94
N ILE A 27 15.73 -18.91 -6.94
CA ILE A 27 14.45 -18.19 -7.10
C ILE A 27 14.53 -16.90 -6.30
N PHE A 28 14.17 -15.78 -6.95
CA PHE A 28 13.85 -14.52 -6.31
C PHE A 28 12.34 -14.30 -6.41
N TYR A 29 11.70 -14.07 -5.30
CA TYR A 29 10.27 -13.82 -5.25
C TYR A 29 10.00 -12.50 -4.56
N THR A 30 9.18 -11.65 -5.19
CA THR A 30 8.64 -10.42 -4.59
C THR A 30 7.12 -10.55 -4.52
N GLY A 31 6.54 -10.30 -3.33
CA GLY A 31 5.10 -10.34 -3.11
C GLY A 31 4.72 -10.58 -1.66
N ASN A 32 3.50 -11.06 -1.43
CA ASN A 32 3.02 -11.30 -0.07
C ASN A 32 3.57 -12.60 0.55
N SER A 33 3.61 -12.65 1.87
CA SER A 33 4.14 -13.80 2.62
C SER A 33 3.33 -15.10 2.43
N LYS A 34 2.02 -15.01 2.13
CA LYS A 34 1.18 -16.18 1.87
C LYS A 34 1.66 -16.94 0.62
N VAL A 35 1.89 -16.22 -0.47
CA VAL A 35 2.43 -16.80 -1.71
C VAL A 35 3.90 -17.17 -1.53
N GLY A 36 4.68 -16.38 -0.79
CA GLY A 36 6.08 -16.70 -0.48
C GLY A 36 6.25 -18.09 0.16
N ARG A 37 5.33 -18.51 1.03
CA ARG A 37 5.32 -19.87 1.60
C ARG A 37 5.11 -20.95 0.54
N VAL A 38 4.25 -20.70 -0.44
CA VAL A 38 4.01 -21.61 -1.58
C VAL A 38 5.28 -21.75 -2.42
N ILE A 39 5.96 -20.64 -2.70
CA ILE A 39 7.23 -20.62 -3.43
C ILE A 39 8.29 -21.47 -2.71
N LEU A 40 8.46 -21.25 -1.40
CA LEU A 40 9.41 -22.01 -0.59
C LEU A 40 9.10 -23.53 -0.60
N ALA A 41 7.84 -23.88 -0.44
CA ALA A 41 7.42 -25.28 -0.45
C ALA A 41 7.70 -25.96 -1.80
N ALA A 42 7.45 -25.26 -2.91
CA ALA A 42 7.74 -25.77 -4.25
C ALA A 42 9.26 -25.92 -4.50
N ALA A 43 10.05 -24.92 -4.10
CA ALA A 43 11.50 -24.93 -4.26
C ALA A 43 12.20 -26.07 -3.48
N ALA A 44 11.62 -26.51 -2.38
CA ALA A 44 12.14 -27.61 -1.56
C ALA A 44 12.29 -28.92 -2.33
N LYS A 45 11.47 -29.20 -3.35
CA LYS A 45 11.57 -30.40 -4.21
C LYS A 45 12.95 -30.54 -4.85
N HIS A 46 13.57 -29.42 -5.20
CA HIS A 46 14.84 -29.37 -5.92
C HIS A 46 15.98 -28.80 -5.08
N LEU A 47 15.75 -28.51 -3.77
CA LEU A 47 16.66 -27.82 -2.88
C LEU A 47 17.14 -26.47 -3.44
N THR A 48 16.26 -25.82 -4.21
CA THR A 48 16.56 -24.52 -4.83
C THR A 48 16.60 -23.42 -3.77
N PRO A 49 17.69 -22.65 -3.65
CA PRO A 49 17.75 -21.49 -2.77
C PRO A 49 16.72 -20.42 -3.17
N VAL A 50 16.00 -19.87 -2.20
CA VAL A 50 14.98 -18.83 -2.42
C VAL A 50 15.35 -17.57 -1.64
N ILE A 51 15.24 -16.42 -2.30
CA ILE A 51 15.24 -15.10 -1.65
C ILE A 51 13.84 -14.53 -1.76
N LEU A 52 13.28 -14.14 -0.61
CA LEU A 52 11.94 -13.57 -0.50
C LEU A 52 12.04 -12.08 -0.19
N GLU A 53 11.49 -11.25 -1.05
CA GLU A 53 11.20 -9.84 -0.82
C GLU A 53 9.70 -9.71 -0.54
N LEU A 54 9.35 -9.44 0.70
CA LEU A 54 7.98 -9.47 1.20
C LEU A 54 7.50 -8.07 1.60
N GLY A 55 6.21 -7.95 1.90
CA GLY A 55 5.63 -6.73 2.40
C GLY A 55 5.93 -6.46 3.88
N GLY A 56 5.45 -5.34 4.37
CA GLY A 56 5.58 -4.93 5.77
C GLY A 56 4.66 -3.77 6.11
N LYS A 57 4.52 -3.49 7.41
CA LYS A 57 3.84 -2.29 7.91
C LYS A 57 4.88 -1.20 8.19
N CYS A 58 5.04 -0.29 7.23
CA CYS A 58 6.03 0.78 7.28
C CYS A 58 5.53 1.95 8.15
N PRO A 59 6.02 2.13 9.38
CA PRO A 59 5.63 3.24 10.24
C PRO A 59 6.28 4.54 9.80
N VAL A 60 5.55 5.65 9.99
CA VAL A 60 6.10 7.00 9.97
C VAL A 60 5.89 7.61 11.34
N ILE A 61 6.96 8.08 11.96
CA ILE A 61 6.89 8.80 13.23
C ILE A 61 6.95 10.30 12.93
N VAL A 62 5.92 11.00 13.36
CA VAL A 62 5.79 12.45 13.24
C VAL A 62 5.88 13.06 14.63
N ASP A 63 7.05 13.60 14.97
CA ASP A 63 7.30 14.22 16.27
C ASP A 63 6.92 15.71 16.26
N SER A 64 6.91 16.34 17.44
CA SER A 64 6.76 17.77 17.61
C SER A 64 7.96 18.55 17.07
N ASN A 65 7.81 19.86 16.87
CA ASN A 65 8.87 20.78 16.41
C ASN A 65 9.43 20.50 15.00
N ILE A 66 8.64 19.91 14.13
CA ILE A 66 8.99 19.70 12.71
C ILE A 66 8.29 20.74 11.82
N ASN A 67 8.81 20.90 10.59
CA ASN A 67 8.11 21.65 9.56
C ASN A 67 6.97 20.78 8.98
N LEU A 68 5.72 21.07 9.41
CA LEU A 68 4.53 20.32 9.03
C LEU A 68 4.32 20.24 7.51
N THR A 69 4.53 21.35 6.80
CA THR A 69 4.38 21.40 5.34
C THR A 69 5.36 20.44 4.65
N VAL A 70 6.61 20.46 5.10
CA VAL A 70 7.64 19.55 4.53
C VAL A 70 7.32 18.11 4.87
N ALA A 71 6.91 17.80 6.10
CA ALA A 71 6.53 16.46 6.52
C ALA A 71 5.32 15.95 5.72
N ALA A 72 4.26 16.76 5.60
CA ALA A 72 3.08 16.42 4.82
C ALA A 72 3.43 16.12 3.36
N ARG A 73 4.22 16.96 2.69
CA ARG A 73 4.64 16.75 1.30
C ARG A 73 5.44 15.47 1.10
N ARG A 74 6.37 15.16 2.00
CA ARG A 74 7.17 13.92 1.94
C ARG A 74 6.29 12.68 2.10
N ILE A 75 5.35 12.72 3.04
CA ILE A 75 4.41 11.63 3.27
C ILE A 75 3.45 11.48 2.08
N ILE A 76 2.92 12.58 1.53
CA ILE A 76 2.06 12.56 0.34
C ILE A 76 2.81 11.93 -0.84
N SER A 77 4.05 12.37 -1.09
CA SER A 77 4.87 11.81 -2.17
C SER A 77 5.16 10.32 -1.97
N GLY A 78 5.52 9.91 -0.76
CA GLY A 78 5.84 8.50 -0.45
C GLY A 78 4.62 7.59 -0.39
N LYS A 79 3.46 8.12 0.01
CA LYS A 79 2.21 7.34 0.10
C LYS A 79 1.45 7.36 -1.23
N TRP A 80 0.93 8.49 -1.59
CA TRP A 80 0.01 8.59 -2.74
C TRP A 80 0.73 8.88 -4.06
N GLY A 81 1.82 9.63 -4.04
CA GLY A 81 2.64 9.89 -5.23
C GLY A 81 3.37 8.64 -5.74
N CYS A 82 3.65 7.68 -4.87
CA CYS A 82 4.24 6.41 -5.25
C CYS A 82 3.15 5.35 -5.44
N ASN A 83 2.57 5.29 -6.66
CA ASN A 83 1.59 4.28 -7.08
C ASN A 83 0.37 4.14 -6.14
N SER A 84 -0.11 5.26 -5.59
CA SER A 84 -1.24 5.30 -4.63
C SER A 84 -1.08 4.33 -3.45
N GLY A 85 0.14 4.22 -2.92
CA GLY A 85 0.45 3.37 -1.78
C GLY A 85 0.57 1.87 -2.09
N GLN A 86 0.52 1.47 -3.34
CA GLN A 86 0.71 0.09 -3.78
C GLN A 86 2.21 -0.21 -3.97
N THR A 87 2.97 -0.06 -2.90
CA THR A 87 4.44 -0.18 -2.88
C THR A 87 4.88 -0.70 -1.51
N CYS A 88 5.80 -1.66 -1.48
CA CYS A 88 6.29 -2.32 -0.26
C CYS A 88 6.96 -1.36 0.75
N VAL A 89 7.49 -0.24 0.29
CA VAL A 89 8.13 0.81 1.13
C VAL A 89 7.21 2.00 1.41
N SER A 90 5.96 1.96 0.97
CA SER A 90 5.00 3.04 1.19
C SER A 90 4.67 3.18 2.68
N PRO A 91 4.55 4.42 3.21
CA PRO A 91 3.99 4.65 4.53
C PRO A 91 2.68 3.89 4.72
N ASP A 92 2.61 3.03 5.74
CA ASP A 92 1.43 2.21 5.99
C ASP A 92 0.57 2.74 7.13
N TYR A 93 1.21 3.41 8.10
CA TYR A 93 0.55 4.15 9.16
C TYR A 93 1.47 5.22 9.75
N ILE A 94 0.87 6.19 10.45
CA ILE A 94 1.57 7.28 11.13
C ILE A 94 1.38 7.14 12.63
N ILE A 95 2.44 7.41 13.39
CA ILE A 95 2.41 7.58 14.83
C ILE A 95 2.74 9.04 15.14
N THR A 96 1.90 9.70 15.92
CA THR A 96 2.14 11.07 16.40
C THR A 96 1.52 11.27 17.79
N THR A 97 1.73 12.42 18.39
CA THR A 97 1.07 12.75 19.66
C THR A 97 -0.35 13.28 19.42
N LYS A 98 -1.24 13.05 20.37
CA LYS A 98 -2.64 13.49 20.30
C LYS A 98 -2.77 15.00 20.05
N ASP A 99 -1.95 15.79 20.71
CA ASP A 99 -1.96 17.27 20.58
C ASP A 99 -1.48 17.74 19.20
N TYR A 100 -0.74 16.90 18.49
CA TYR A 100 -0.16 17.25 17.19
C TYR A 100 -0.99 16.72 16.01
N ALA A 101 -1.78 15.68 16.24
CA ALA A 101 -2.53 14.97 15.20
C ALA A 101 -3.46 15.89 14.39
N SER A 102 -4.24 16.76 15.06
CA SER A 102 -5.16 17.69 14.37
C SER A 102 -4.41 18.64 13.43
N LYS A 103 -3.34 19.28 13.90
CA LYS A 103 -2.50 20.18 13.08
C LYS A 103 -1.89 19.45 11.88
N PHE A 104 -1.52 18.20 12.09
CA PHE A 104 -0.93 17.39 11.03
C PHE A 104 -1.98 16.96 9.99
N VAL A 105 -3.19 16.62 10.40
CA VAL A 105 -4.33 16.35 9.51
C VAL A 105 -4.66 17.59 8.66
N ASP A 106 -4.69 18.78 9.27
CA ASP A 106 -4.92 20.03 8.55
C ASP A 106 -3.83 20.31 7.50
N ALA A 107 -2.56 20.07 7.87
CA ALA A 107 -1.44 20.22 6.95
C ALA A 107 -1.52 19.20 5.79
N LEU A 108 -1.85 17.95 6.07
CA LEU A 108 -2.07 16.93 5.05
C LEU A 108 -3.21 17.32 4.11
N SER A 109 -4.35 17.78 4.63
CA SER A 109 -5.50 18.21 3.84
C SER A 109 -5.14 19.34 2.88
N SER A 110 -4.47 20.38 3.39
CA SER A 110 -4.01 21.53 2.59
C SER A 110 -3.02 21.14 1.50
N GLU A 111 -2.08 20.26 1.78
CA GLU A 111 -1.09 19.84 0.79
C GLU A 111 -1.69 18.82 -0.22
N LEU A 112 -2.60 17.93 0.19
CA LEU A 112 -3.31 17.02 -0.72
C LEU A 112 -4.12 17.80 -1.77
N GLU A 113 -4.77 18.91 -1.40
CA GLU A 113 -5.46 19.76 -2.36
C GLU A 113 -4.49 20.37 -3.40
N LYS A 114 -3.26 20.71 -3.01
CA LYS A 114 -2.25 21.21 -3.94
C LYS A 114 -1.72 20.11 -4.90
N PHE A 115 -1.64 18.86 -4.42
CA PHE A 115 -1.15 17.73 -5.23
C PHE A 115 -2.20 17.18 -6.19
N TYR A 116 -3.47 17.07 -5.75
CA TYR A 116 -4.51 16.35 -6.48
C TYR A 116 -5.72 17.22 -6.85
N GLY A 117 -5.75 18.48 -6.42
CA GLY A 117 -6.88 19.37 -6.61
C GLY A 117 -8.02 19.10 -5.62
N LYS A 118 -9.12 19.85 -5.80
CA LYS A 118 -10.33 19.72 -4.96
C LYS A 118 -11.13 18.44 -5.22
N ASP A 119 -10.90 17.81 -6.35
CA ASP A 119 -11.56 16.57 -6.76
C ASP A 119 -10.51 15.48 -7.07
N PRO A 120 -9.90 14.87 -6.04
CA PRO A 120 -8.81 13.92 -6.22
C PRO A 120 -9.18 12.69 -7.03
N VAL A 121 -10.45 12.24 -7.00
CA VAL A 121 -10.87 11.04 -7.75
C VAL A 121 -10.74 11.23 -9.26
N ASN A 122 -10.92 12.45 -9.74
CA ASN A 122 -10.75 12.82 -11.15
C ASN A 122 -9.35 13.33 -11.49
N SER A 123 -8.45 13.42 -10.51
CA SER A 123 -7.06 13.80 -10.77
C SER A 123 -6.37 12.82 -11.72
N LYS A 124 -5.59 13.34 -12.66
CA LYS A 124 -4.74 12.55 -13.58
C LYS A 124 -3.51 11.99 -12.86
N ASP A 125 -3.12 12.61 -11.75
CA ASP A 125 -1.94 12.25 -10.97
C ASP A 125 -2.24 11.15 -9.92
N LEU A 126 -3.51 10.79 -9.72
CA LEU A 126 -3.89 9.71 -8.84
C LEU A 126 -3.89 8.37 -9.60
N SER A 127 -3.00 7.46 -9.21
CA SER A 127 -2.89 6.13 -9.80
C SER A 127 -4.14 5.28 -9.49
N LYS A 128 -4.48 4.39 -10.43
CA LYS A 128 -5.54 3.39 -10.25
C LYS A 128 -5.07 2.26 -9.33
N ILE A 129 -6.01 1.62 -8.66
CA ILE A 129 -5.78 0.32 -8.02
C ILE A 129 -5.62 -0.72 -9.12
N ILE A 130 -4.66 -1.61 -8.96
CA ILE A 130 -4.20 -2.53 -10.02
C ILE A 130 -5.31 -3.41 -10.62
N ASN A 131 -6.31 -3.79 -9.83
CA ASN A 131 -7.45 -4.60 -10.30
C ASN A 131 -8.64 -4.50 -9.33
N SER A 132 -9.80 -5.00 -9.78
CA SER A 132 -11.06 -4.98 -9.01
C SER A 132 -10.96 -5.76 -7.69
N ARG A 133 -10.24 -6.87 -7.63
CA ARG A 133 -10.06 -7.65 -6.40
C ARG A 133 -9.36 -6.82 -5.30
N HIS A 134 -8.29 -6.10 -5.65
CA HIS A 134 -7.60 -5.23 -4.69
C HIS A 134 -8.42 -3.99 -4.36
N PHE A 135 -9.16 -3.44 -5.31
CA PHE A 135 -10.11 -2.36 -5.07
C PHE A 135 -11.17 -2.78 -4.03
N GLU A 136 -11.77 -3.95 -4.20
CA GLU A 136 -12.77 -4.48 -3.26
C GLU A 136 -12.19 -4.77 -1.88
N ARG A 137 -10.95 -5.28 -1.81
CA ARG A 137 -10.24 -5.47 -0.53
C ARG A 137 -10.07 -4.14 0.22
N LEU A 138 -9.57 -3.11 -0.46
CA LEU A 138 -9.39 -1.77 0.13
C LEU A 138 -10.72 -1.14 0.52
N THR A 139 -11.76 -1.33 -0.29
CA THR A 139 -13.11 -0.88 0.03
C THR A 139 -13.62 -1.52 1.32
N LYS A 140 -13.42 -2.83 1.50
CA LYS A 140 -13.81 -3.53 2.74
C LYS A 140 -13.10 -2.99 3.98
N LEU A 141 -11.83 -2.59 3.87
CA LEU A 141 -11.11 -1.96 5.00
C LEU A 141 -11.76 -0.64 5.41
N LEU A 142 -12.26 0.15 4.44
CA LEU A 142 -12.94 1.42 4.71
C LEU A 142 -14.37 1.23 5.20
N ASP A 143 -15.04 0.14 4.80
CA ASP A 143 -16.43 -0.15 5.18
C ASP A 143 -16.56 -0.78 6.56
N GLU A 144 -15.47 -1.17 7.19
CA GLU A 144 -15.48 -1.60 8.59
C GLU A 144 -16.05 -0.46 9.45
N GLU A 145 -17.19 -0.67 10.12
CA GLU A 145 -17.95 0.38 10.82
C GLU A 145 -17.08 1.20 11.78
N LYS A 146 -16.21 0.53 12.52
CA LYS A 146 -15.26 1.16 13.46
C LYS A 146 -14.15 1.96 12.76
N VAL A 147 -13.93 1.78 11.44
CA VAL A 147 -12.97 2.50 10.62
C VAL A 147 -13.65 3.64 9.87
N SER A 148 -14.81 3.40 9.28
CA SER A 148 -15.54 4.39 8.46
C SER A 148 -15.89 5.66 9.25
N SER A 149 -16.23 5.52 10.52
CA SER A 149 -16.51 6.64 11.44
C SER A 149 -15.25 7.47 11.82
N LYS A 150 -14.06 6.98 11.47
CA LYS A 150 -12.77 7.62 11.77
C LYS A 150 -12.10 8.26 10.56
N ILE A 151 -12.75 8.25 9.42
CA ILE A 151 -12.23 8.91 8.21
C ILE A 151 -12.32 10.43 8.40
N VAL A 152 -11.19 11.10 8.30
CA VAL A 152 -11.08 12.57 8.44
C VAL A 152 -10.76 13.27 7.13
N ILE A 153 -10.19 12.56 6.14
CA ILE A 153 -9.93 13.06 4.78
C ILE A 153 -10.28 11.95 3.79
N GLY A 154 -10.89 12.27 2.66
CA GLY A 154 -11.08 11.36 1.54
C GLY A 154 -12.25 10.38 1.72
N GLY A 155 -12.03 9.12 1.35
CA GLY A 155 -13.05 8.06 1.41
C GLY A 155 -13.87 7.89 0.13
N GLN A 156 -13.73 8.79 -0.86
CA GLN A 156 -14.45 8.66 -2.14
C GLN A 156 -13.85 7.56 -3.01
N ARG A 157 -14.71 6.91 -3.78
CA ARG A 157 -14.36 5.74 -4.58
C ARG A 157 -15.02 5.81 -5.95
N ASP A 158 -14.26 5.45 -6.96
CA ASP A 158 -14.74 5.25 -8.33
C ASP A 158 -14.42 3.81 -8.75
N LYS A 159 -15.44 2.94 -8.65
CA LYS A 159 -15.31 1.52 -9.01
C LYS A 159 -15.05 1.33 -10.51
N ALA A 160 -15.62 2.18 -11.34
CA ALA A 160 -15.48 2.05 -12.80
C ALA A 160 -14.04 2.31 -13.25
N ASN A 161 -13.37 3.27 -12.60
CA ASN A 161 -11.98 3.62 -12.87
C ASN A 161 -10.99 3.01 -11.88
N LEU A 162 -11.44 2.20 -10.92
CA LEU A 162 -10.63 1.58 -9.87
C LEU A 162 -9.83 2.62 -9.06
N LYS A 163 -10.42 3.76 -8.75
CA LYS A 163 -9.79 4.83 -7.98
C LYS A 163 -10.36 4.93 -6.58
N ILE A 164 -9.49 5.13 -5.61
CA ILE A 164 -9.83 5.49 -4.23
C ILE A 164 -9.03 6.75 -3.92
N THR A 165 -9.67 7.78 -3.42
CA THR A 165 -9.00 9.04 -3.07
C THR A 165 -7.99 8.84 -1.95
N PRO A 166 -6.98 9.71 -1.83
CA PRO A 166 -6.19 9.81 -0.62
C PRO A 166 -7.10 9.84 0.61
N THR A 167 -6.95 8.86 1.49
CA THR A 167 -7.84 8.70 2.63
C THR A 167 -7.04 8.62 3.92
N VAL A 168 -7.38 9.49 4.87
CA VAL A 168 -6.76 9.52 6.21
C VAL A 168 -7.79 9.10 7.25
N ILE A 169 -7.39 8.20 8.11
CA ILE A 169 -8.19 7.65 9.20
C ILE A 169 -7.50 7.99 10.53
N LEU A 170 -8.20 8.70 11.42
CA LEU A 170 -7.64 9.11 12.71
C LEU A 170 -8.10 8.16 13.84
N ASP A 171 -7.14 7.61 14.57
CA ASP A 171 -7.36 6.73 15.71
C ASP A 171 -8.30 5.54 15.39
N ALA A 172 -7.99 4.81 14.32
CA ALA A 172 -8.61 3.53 14.06
C ALA A 172 -8.36 2.57 15.23
N PRO A 173 -9.35 1.77 15.67
CA PRO A 173 -9.16 0.81 16.74
C PRO A 173 -8.05 -0.20 16.43
N GLN A 174 -7.26 -0.57 17.46
CA GLN A 174 -6.10 -1.46 17.30
C GLN A 174 -6.47 -2.85 16.76
N ASP A 175 -7.68 -3.31 17.00
CA ASP A 175 -8.21 -4.57 16.50
C ASP A 175 -8.81 -4.47 15.08
N SER A 176 -8.73 -3.31 14.42
CA SER A 176 -9.20 -3.12 13.05
C SER A 176 -8.28 -3.79 12.03
N LEU A 177 -8.86 -4.28 10.93
CA LEU A 177 -8.09 -4.92 9.86
C LEU A 177 -7.06 -3.97 9.25
N ILE A 178 -7.38 -2.68 9.14
CA ILE A 178 -6.49 -1.67 8.55
C ILE A 178 -5.18 -1.50 9.35
N LEU A 179 -5.16 -1.80 10.65
CA LEU A 179 -3.96 -1.77 11.48
C LEU A 179 -3.23 -3.11 11.54
N ASN A 180 -3.91 -4.22 11.24
CA ASN A 180 -3.38 -5.56 11.40
C ASN A 180 -2.79 -6.19 10.12
N GLU A 181 -3.13 -5.66 8.94
CA GLU A 181 -2.56 -6.12 7.67
C GLU A 181 -1.88 -4.99 6.89
N GLU A 182 -0.98 -5.34 5.99
CA GLU A 182 -0.39 -4.40 5.03
C GLU A 182 -1.48 -3.82 4.13
N ILE A 183 -1.63 -2.49 4.11
CA ILE A 183 -2.71 -1.84 3.38
C ILE A 183 -2.52 -1.94 1.87
N PHE A 184 -1.33 -1.65 1.37
CA PHE A 184 -0.99 -1.67 -0.06
C PHE A 184 -2.01 -0.92 -0.92
N GLY A 185 -2.26 0.34 -0.54
CA GLY A 185 -3.28 1.20 -1.15
C GLY A 185 -3.30 2.61 -0.54
N PRO A 186 -4.22 3.49 -1.01
CA PRO A 186 -4.21 4.92 -0.70
C PRO A 186 -4.81 5.29 0.67
N LEU A 187 -4.83 4.37 1.62
CA LEU A 187 -5.36 4.56 2.96
C LEU A 187 -4.22 4.76 3.96
N LEU A 188 -4.34 5.74 4.84
CA LEU A 188 -3.31 6.10 5.79
C LEU A 188 -3.90 6.33 7.20
N PRO A 189 -3.84 5.33 8.08
CA PRO A 189 -4.16 5.51 9.48
C PRO A 189 -3.15 6.40 10.20
N ILE A 190 -3.64 7.25 11.08
CA ILE A 190 -2.86 8.01 12.06
C ILE A 190 -3.25 7.50 13.44
N ILE A 191 -2.26 7.17 14.27
CA ILE A 191 -2.39 6.67 15.63
C ILE A 191 -1.78 7.69 16.58
N THR A 192 -2.48 7.99 17.68
CA THR A 192 -2.04 8.94 18.70
C THR A 192 -1.75 8.29 20.05
#